data_f8d3ca00051485e9e0207919e4545136
#
_entry.id   f8d3ca00051485e9e0207919e4545136
#
_cell.length_a   1.000
_cell.length_b   1.000
_cell.length_c   1.000
_cell.angle_alpha   90.00
_cell.angle_beta   90.00
_cell.angle_gamma   90.00
#
_symmetry.space_group_name_H-M   'P 1'
#
loop_
_entity.id
_entity.type
_entity.pdbx_description
1 polymer ?
#
loop_
_entity_poly.entity_id
_entity_poly.type
_entity_poly.pdbx_seq_one_letter_code
_entity_poly.pdbx_strand_id
1 'polypeptide(L)'
;MKQSIEDRMRKENKNNFNIQSLEKGLLFGTKICKKTWTYEIVAVDEMFAKMLGIPASRKEEAIGIEMSDIIHPNDLARVVKETLWELQGSEKYDCKYRMKNADDEYHWVRDIGERFWIDGQEYIQGTVFDIDEKETLIRERDVTYESMPGGVVFVVIGKDNFYIREANQYSFDMLGVGREEYLGSSGKYTFPEDLPKLREHFVQQ
;
A
#
# COMPACT_ATOMS: atom_id res chain seq x y z
N MET A 1 4.10 -12.61 30.33
CA MET A 1 3.49 -11.76 29.30
C MET A 1 4.45 -10.69 28.77
N LYS A 2 4.90 -9.69 29.59
CA LYS A 2 5.80 -8.60 29.12
C LYS A 2 7.09 -9.14 28.47
N GLN A 3 7.78 -10.08 29.10
CA GLN A 3 8.98 -10.73 28.57
C GLN A 3 8.74 -11.41 27.21
N SER A 4 7.61 -12.07 27.02
CA SER A 4 7.24 -12.74 25.76
C SER A 4 6.99 -11.75 24.62
N ILE A 5 6.41 -10.58 24.92
CA ILE A 5 6.23 -9.49 23.96
C ILE A 5 7.59 -8.88 23.58
N GLU A 6 8.46 -8.61 24.55
CA GLU A 6 9.81 -8.09 24.33
C GLU A 6 10.68 -9.04 23.48
N ASP A 7 10.62 -10.35 23.77
CA ASP A 7 11.34 -11.37 23.01
C ASP A 7 10.85 -11.43 21.56
N ARG A 8 9.55 -11.27 21.34
CA ARG A 8 8.97 -11.23 20.00
C ARG A 8 9.39 -9.99 19.22
N MET A 9 9.38 -8.80 19.85
CA MET A 9 9.90 -7.57 19.25
C MET A 9 11.37 -7.71 18.83
N ARG A 10 12.23 -8.33 19.67
CA ARG A 10 13.63 -8.55 19.35
C ARG A 10 13.85 -9.50 18.18
N LYS A 11 12.99 -10.53 18.05
CA LYS A 11 13.06 -11.49 16.95
C LYS A 11 12.70 -10.82 15.62
N GLU A 12 11.68 -9.99 15.63
CA GLU A 12 11.20 -9.29 14.44
C GLU A 12 12.18 -8.23 13.95
N ASN A 13 12.81 -7.48 14.86
CA ASN A 13 13.86 -6.52 14.50
C ASN A 13 15.06 -7.22 13.79
N LYS A 14 15.31 -8.51 14.06
CA LYS A 14 16.30 -9.29 13.31
C LYS A 14 15.79 -9.74 11.93
N ASN A 15 14.50 -10.08 11.80
CA ASN A 15 13.90 -10.49 10.55
C ASN A 15 13.71 -9.30 9.59
N ASN A 16 13.39 -8.11 10.11
CA ASN A 16 13.24 -6.88 9.34
C ASN A 16 14.54 -6.44 8.66
N PHE A 17 15.71 -6.85 9.17
CA PHE A 17 16.98 -6.64 8.48
C PHE A 17 17.01 -7.31 7.08
N ASN A 18 16.28 -8.41 6.89
CA ASN A 18 16.13 -9.07 5.59
C ASN A 18 15.09 -8.37 4.68
N ILE A 19 14.10 -7.68 5.25
CA ILE A 19 13.09 -6.92 4.49
C ILE A 19 13.69 -5.61 3.97
N GLN A 20 14.61 -4.98 4.72
CA GLN A 20 15.38 -3.79 4.28
C GLN A 20 16.13 -4.00 2.96
N SER A 21 16.49 -5.24 2.64
CA SER A 21 17.16 -5.56 1.38
C SER A 21 16.22 -5.53 0.18
N LEU A 22 14.90 -5.62 0.39
CA LEU A 22 13.89 -5.66 -0.65
C LEU A 22 13.30 -4.28 -0.97
N GLU A 23 13.28 -3.37 0.01
CA GLU A 23 12.74 -2.01 -0.16
C GLU A 23 13.76 -0.96 0.34
N LYS A 24 14.89 -0.85 -0.37
CA LYS A 24 15.94 0.11 -0.04
C LYS A 24 15.40 1.54 0.01
N GLY A 25 15.49 2.16 1.19
CA GLY A 25 15.21 3.58 1.39
C GLY A 25 13.88 3.90 2.06
N LEU A 26 12.98 2.93 2.28
CA LEU A 26 11.74 3.20 3.00
C LEU A 26 11.96 3.25 4.52
N LEU A 27 11.38 4.26 5.17
CA LEU A 27 11.27 4.31 6.61
C LEU A 27 10.24 3.28 7.07
N PHE A 28 10.58 2.46 8.07
CA PHE A 28 9.64 1.51 8.63
C PHE A 28 9.83 1.36 10.13
N GLY A 29 8.77 0.94 10.82
CA GLY A 29 8.79 0.64 12.24
C GLY A 29 7.91 -0.54 12.57
N THR A 30 8.11 -1.13 13.75
CA THR A 30 7.39 -2.31 14.21
C THR A 30 6.54 -2.00 15.43
N LYS A 31 5.33 -2.53 15.45
CA LYS A 31 4.39 -2.46 16.58
C LYS A 31 3.84 -3.83 16.94
N ILE A 32 3.48 -3.99 18.20
CA ILE A 32 2.59 -5.07 18.68
C ILE A 32 1.36 -4.43 19.28
N CYS A 33 0.19 -4.88 18.86
CA CYS A 33 -1.08 -4.43 19.37
C CYS A 33 -1.84 -5.60 19.98
N LYS A 34 -2.47 -5.34 21.12
CA LYS A 34 -3.42 -6.23 21.78
C LYS A 34 -4.79 -6.01 21.18
N LYS A 35 -5.54 -7.07 20.93
CA LYS A 35 -6.90 -6.95 20.45
C LYS A 35 -7.80 -6.33 21.52
N THR A 36 -8.32 -5.18 21.18
CA THR A 36 -9.41 -4.46 21.79
C THR A 36 -10.53 -4.32 20.74
N TRP A 37 -11.28 -3.24 20.77
CA TRP A 37 -12.20 -2.91 19.68
C TRP A 37 -11.46 -2.57 18.37
N THR A 38 -10.34 -1.82 18.45
CA THR A 38 -9.56 -1.36 17.28
C THR A 38 -8.06 -1.66 17.37
N TYR A 39 -7.63 -2.50 18.29
CA TYR A 39 -6.25 -2.83 18.61
C TYR A 39 -5.47 -1.73 19.34
N GLU A 40 -5.18 -1.97 20.64
CA GLU A 40 -4.37 -1.13 21.50
C GLU A 40 -2.88 -1.45 21.34
N ILE A 41 -2.04 -0.44 21.14
CA ILE A 41 -0.58 -0.58 21.08
C ILE A 41 -0.04 -0.99 22.46
N VAL A 42 0.71 -2.10 22.51
CA VAL A 42 1.35 -2.61 23.74
C VAL A 42 2.87 -2.66 23.65
N ALA A 43 3.43 -2.56 22.46
CA ALA A 43 4.88 -2.42 22.25
C ALA A 43 5.16 -1.78 20.89
N VAL A 44 6.24 -0.99 20.83
CA VAL A 44 6.74 -0.38 19.60
C VAL A 44 8.26 -0.37 19.59
N ASP A 45 8.86 -0.33 18.40
CA ASP A 45 10.26 0.04 18.27
C ASP A 45 10.45 1.56 18.18
N GLU A 46 11.69 1.99 18.16
CA GLU A 46 12.03 3.42 18.11
C GLU A 46 11.60 4.10 16.81
N MET A 47 11.57 3.34 15.72
CA MET A 47 11.22 3.89 14.40
C MET A 47 9.72 4.10 14.29
N PHE A 48 8.90 3.15 14.77
CA PHE A 48 7.44 3.34 14.80
C PHE A 48 7.05 4.53 15.71
N ALA A 49 7.70 4.65 16.88
CA ALA A 49 7.49 5.81 17.74
C ALA A 49 7.80 7.13 17.02
N LYS A 50 8.91 7.19 16.27
CA LYS A 50 9.26 8.37 15.46
C LYS A 50 8.24 8.66 14.36
N MET A 51 7.66 7.65 13.72
CA MET A 51 6.60 7.84 12.72
C MET A 51 5.36 8.51 13.34
N LEU A 52 5.08 8.25 14.63
CA LEU A 52 4.05 8.94 15.40
C LEU A 52 4.50 10.30 15.99
N GLY A 53 5.75 10.71 15.72
CA GLY A 53 6.36 11.91 16.28
C GLY A 53 6.77 11.82 17.74
N ILE A 54 6.82 10.63 18.28
CA ILE A 54 7.28 10.37 19.63
C ILE A 54 8.80 10.17 19.59
N PRO A 55 9.60 10.95 20.36
CA PRO A 55 11.04 10.73 20.42
C PRO A 55 11.39 9.30 20.83
N ALA A 56 12.45 8.73 20.24
CA ALA A 56 12.88 7.35 20.52
C ALA A 56 13.11 7.06 22.02
N SER A 57 13.59 8.07 22.76
CA SER A 57 13.77 7.98 24.23
C SER A 57 12.48 7.91 25.04
N ARG A 58 11.35 8.19 24.43
CA ARG A 58 10.02 8.21 25.04
C ARG A 58 9.02 7.30 24.31
N LYS A 59 9.50 6.30 23.60
CA LYS A 59 8.68 5.40 22.79
C LYS A 59 7.54 4.72 23.56
N GLU A 60 7.70 4.56 24.87
CA GLU A 60 6.68 4.00 25.76
C GLU A 60 5.40 4.86 25.82
N GLU A 61 5.46 6.14 25.41
CA GLU A 61 4.28 7.00 25.31
C GLU A 61 3.30 6.54 24.20
N ALA A 62 3.77 5.71 23.28
CA ALA A 62 2.91 5.08 22.29
C ALA A 62 2.04 3.94 22.87
N ILE A 63 2.39 3.41 24.05
CA ILE A 63 1.65 2.32 24.68
C ILE A 63 0.31 2.83 25.20
N GLY A 64 -0.75 2.10 24.88
CA GLY A 64 -2.12 2.48 25.23
C GLY A 64 -2.85 3.29 24.15
N ILE A 65 -2.16 3.70 23.08
CA ILE A 65 -2.82 4.33 21.93
C ILE A 65 -3.63 3.27 21.18
N GLU A 66 -4.90 3.56 20.90
CA GLU A 66 -5.74 2.74 20.04
C GLU A 66 -5.44 3.05 18.56
N MET A 67 -5.43 2.01 17.72
CA MET A 67 -5.20 2.21 16.28
C MET A 67 -6.23 3.14 15.64
N SER A 68 -7.47 3.19 16.18
CA SER A 68 -8.50 4.15 15.74
C SER A 68 -8.11 5.62 15.90
N ASP A 69 -7.23 5.93 16.85
CA ASP A 69 -6.85 7.31 17.14
C ASP A 69 -5.79 7.84 16.15
N ILE A 70 -5.08 6.93 15.49
CA ILE A 70 -4.00 7.26 14.56
C ILE A 70 -4.32 6.94 13.09
N ILE A 71 -5.31 6.08 12.82
CA ILE A 71 -5.80 5.83 11.46
C ILE A 71 -6.74 6.96 11.03
N HIS A 72 -6.58 7.43 9.78
CA HIS A 72 -7.47 8.45 9.23
C HIS A 72 -8.94 7.99 9.29
N PRO A 73 -9.89 8.83 9.78
CA PRO A 73 -11.29 8.43 9.99
C PRO A 73 -11.96 7.80 8.75
N ASN A 74 -11.68 8.32 7.56
CA ASN A 74 -12.24 7.78 6.30
C ASN A 74 -11.65 6.41 5.92
N ASP A 75 -10.51 6.01 6.49
CA ASP A 75 -9.88 4.72 6.20
C ASP A 75 -10.23 3.66 7.23
N LEU A 76 -10.60 4.06 8.45
CA LEU A 76 -10.76 3.18 9.61
C LEU A 76 -11.71 2.01 9.33
N ALA A 77 -12.91 2.27 8.82
CA ALA A 77 -13.90 1.23 8.57
C ALA A 77 -13.42 0.20 7.53
N ARG A 78 -12.73 0.68 6.47
CA ARG A 78 -12.15 -0.16 5.44
C ARG A 78 -11.01 -1.01 6.01
N VAL A 79 -10.07 -0.40 6.72
CA VAL A 79 -8.91 -1.08 7.31
C VAL A 79 -9.35 -2.18 8.29
N VAL A 80 -10.29 -1.90 9.18
CA VAL A 80 -10.84 -2.90 10.10
C VAL A 80 -11.46 -4.07 9.33
N LYS A 81 -12.27 -3.79 8.30
CA LYS A 81 -12.90 -4.83 7.49
C LYS A 81 -11.88 -5.69 6.74
N GLU A 82 -10.90 -5.07 6.07
CA GLU A 82 -9.86 -5.76 5.33
C GLU A 82 -8.99 -6.63 6.25
N THR A 83 -8.50 -6.08 7.35
CA THR A 83 -7.68 -6.82 8.32
C THR A 83 -8.44 -8.02 8.91
N LEU A 84 -9.71 -7.82 9.33
CA LEU A 84 -10.51 -8.92 9.84
C LEU A 84 -10.78 -10.00 8.79
N TRP A 85 -11.03 -9.61 7.54
CA TRP A 85 -11.25 -10.55 6.45
C TRP A 85 -9.99 -11.40 6.18
N GLU A 86 -8.83 -10.78 6.07
CA GLU A 86 -7.57 -11.49 5.84
C GLU A 86 -7.23 -12.43 7.01
N LEU A 87 -7.43 -11.97 8.25
CA LEU A 87 -7.22 -12.78 9.44
C LEU A 87 -8.23 -13.93 9.63
N GLN A 88 -9.34 -13.97 8.88
CA GLN A 88 -10.22 -15.15 8.85
C GLN A 88 -9.65 -16.28 8.00
N GLY A 89 -8.97 -15.94 6.90
CA GLY A 89 -8.40 -16.91 5.96
C GLY A 89 -6.93 -17.25 6.20
N SER A 90 -6.21 -16.40 6.92
CA SER A 90 -4.79 -16.56 7.25
C SER A 90 -4.48 -15.94 8.62
N GLU A 91 -3.24 -16.15 9.11
CA GLU A 91 -2.77 -15.42 10.30
C GLU A 91 -2.06 -14.12 9.92
N LYS A 92 -2.03 -13.74 8.63
CA LYS A 92 -1.33 -12.57 8.10
C LYS A 92 -2.31 -11.56 7.52
N TYR A 93 -1.91 -10.28 7.55
CA TYR A 93 -2.62 -9.18 6.92
C TYR A 93 -1.65 -8.24 6.22
N ASP A 94 -2.15 -7.52 5.20
CA ASP A 94 -1.42 -6.52 4.43
C ASP A 94 -2.39 -5.41 4.03
N CYS A 95 -2.31 -4.27 4.67
CA CYS A 95 -3.22 -3.15 4.41
C CYS A 95 -2.49 -1.84 4.24
N LYS A 96 -3.10 -0.93 3.47
CA LYS A 96 -2.63 0.45 3.30
C LYS A 96 -3.64 1.41 3.90
N TYR A 97 -3.15 2.41 4.63
CA TYR A 97 -3.99 3.45 5.20
C TYR A 97 -3.19 4.72 5.46
N ARG A 98 -3.91 5.79 5.72
CA ARG A 98 -3.30 7.03 6.18
C ARG A 98 -3.17 7.00 7.69
N MET A 99 -1.94 7.19 8.17
CA MET A 99 -1.58 7.23 9.60
C MET A 99 -1.17 8.64 9.98
N LYS A 100 -1.63 9.07 11.14
CA LYS A 100 -1.33 10.39 11.72
C LYS A 100 0.14 10.44 12.18
N ASN A 101 0.82 11.55 11.89
CA ASN A 101 2.18 11.82 12.33
C ASN A 101 2.22 12.84 13.49
N ALA A 102 3.44 13.31 13.82
CA ALA A 102 3.69 14.30 14.86
C ALA A 102 2.97 15.64 14.67
N ASP A 103 2.80 16.06 13.43
CA ASP A 103 2.28 17.37 13.06
C ASP A 103 0.77 17.36 12.84
N ASP A 104 0.09 16.27 13.30
CA ASP A 104 -1.32 16.01 13.07
C ASP A 104 -1.68 15.84 11.56
N GLU A 105 -0.69 15.63 10.72
CA GLU A 105 -0.86 15.34 9.31
C GLU A 105 -0.96 13.83 9.06
N TYR A 106 -1.57 13.45 7.95
CA TYR A 106 -1.76 12.05 7.60
C TYR A 106 -0.85 11.63 6.44
N HIS A 107 -0.03 10.62 6.68
CA HIS A 107 0.87 10.00 5.72
C HIS A 107 0.39 8.61 5.33
N TRP A 108 0.62 8.23 4.08
CA TRP A 108 0.33 6.88 3.61
C TRP A 108 1.33 5.88 4.17
N VAL A 109 0.80 4.83 4.76
CA VAL A 109 1.58 3.69 5.26
C VAL A 109 1.04 2.38 4.71
N ARG A 110 1.93 1.38 4.62
CA ARG A 110 1.60 -0.02 4.41
C ARG A 110 1.96 -0.80 5.65
N ASP A 111 1.00 -1.52 6.19
CA ASP A 111 1.13 -2.29 7.42
C ASP A 111 0.98 -3.78 7.09
N ILE A 112 2.06 -4.51 7.27
CA ILE A 112 2.13 -5.96 7.02
C ILE A 112 2.38 -6.65 8.35
N GLY A 113 1.55 -7.62 8.70
CA GLY A 113 1.72 -8.28 9.98
C GLY A 113 1.05 -9.63 10.09
N GLU A 114 1.11 -10.16 11.30
CA GLU A 114 0.54 -11.46 11.65
C GLU A 114 -0.14 -11.44 13.01
N ARG A 115 -1.14 -12.30 13.15
CA ARG A 115 -1.85 -12.54 14.40
C ARG A 115 -1.16 -13.63 15.21
N PHE A 116 -1.17 -13.48 16.53
CA PHE A 116 -0.68 -14.49 17.46
C PHE A 116 -1.39 -14.39 18.81
N TRP A 117 -1.20 -15.39 19.68
CA TRP A 117 -1.82 -15.46 21.00
C TRP A 117 -0.78 -15.62 22.11
N ILE A 118 -1.02 -14.94 23.24
CA ILE A 118 -0.31 -15.14 24.50
C ILE A 118 -1.37 -15.29 25.59
N ASP A 119 -1.34 -16.38 26.34
CA ASP A 119 -2.25 -16.70 27.45
C ASP A 119 -3.75 -16.52 27.08
N GLY A 120 -4.12 -16.90 25.85
CA GLY A 120 -5.48 -16.79 25.33
C GLY A 120 -5.90 -15.39 24.87
N GLN A 121 -5.04 -14.38 25.02
CA GLN A 121 -5.26 -13.04 24.50
C GLN A 121 -4.71 -12.94 23.06
N GLU A 122 -5.51 -12.40 22.16
CA GLU A 122 -5.12 -12.15 20.75
C GLU A 122 -4.31 -10.86 20.66
N TYR A 123 -3.25 -10.95 19.84
CA TYR A 123 -2.37 -9.84 19.45
C TYR A 123 -2.14 -9.86 17.96
N ILE A 124 -1.80 -8.70 17.41
CA ILE A 124 -1.19 -8.59 16.08
C ILE A 124 0.19 -7.95 16.22
N GLN A 125 1.11 -8.40 15.39
CA GLN A 125 2.41 -7.76 15.20
C GLN A 125 2.49 -7.27 13.76
N GLY A 126 2.84 -6.00 13.56
CA GLY A 126 2.95 -5.39 12.25
C GLY A 126 4.24 -4.64 12.05
N THR A 127 4.75 -4.70 10.82
CA THR A 127 5.78 -3.80 10.30
C THR A 127 5.10 -2.77 9.41
N VAL A 128 5.25 -1.52 9.76
CA VAL A 128 4.62 -0.37 9.10
C VAL A 128 5.67 0.35 8.29
N PHE A 129 5.45 0.47 6.98
CA PHE A 129 6.30 1.17 6.03
C PHE A 129 5.70 2.52 5.67
N ASP A 130 6.50 3.57 5.72
CA ASP A 130 6.12 4.86 5.15
C ASP A 130 6.19 4.74 3.62
N ILE A 131 5.05 4.95 2.96
CA ILE A 131 4.92 4.90 1.50
C ILE A 131 4.38 6.22 0.92
N ASP A 132 4.42 7.29 1.69
CA ASP A 132 3.77 8.56 1.34
C ASP A 132 4.32 9.15 0.04
N GLU A 133 5.63 9.20 -0.12
CA GLU A 133 6.27 9.68 -1.36
C GLU A 133 5.81 8.86 -2.57
N LYS A 134 5.78 7.53 -2.46
CA LYS A 134 5.35 6.64 -3.53
C LYS A 134 3.88 6.84 -3.89
N GLU A 135 3.00 6.91 -2.90
CA GLU A 135 1.56 7.10 -3.14
C GLU A 135 1.26 8.50 -3.68
N THR A 136 2.02 9.52 -3.26
CA THR A 136 1.93 10.89 -3.78
C THR A 136 2.33 10.93 -5.25
N LEU A 137 3.47 10.34 -5.62
CA LEU A 137 3.92 10.25 -7.02
C LEU A 137 2.93 9.51 -7.91
N ILE A 138 2.34 8.41 -7.42
CA ILE A 138 1.31 7.68 -8.16
C ILE A 138 0.09 8.58 -8.41
N ARG A 139 -0.38 9.32 -7.40
CA ARG A 139 -1.52 10.23 -7.52
C ARG A 139 -1.25 11.38 -8.46
N GLU A 140 -0.09 12.01 -8.35
CA GLU A 140 0.32 13.08 -9.25
C GLU A 140 0.37 12.60 -10.70
N ARG A 141 0.91 11.40 -10.92
CA ARG A 141 0.88 10.74 -12.22
C ARG A 141 -0.55 10.53 -12.72
N ASP A 142 -1.41 9.97 -11.88
CA ASP A 142 -2.77 9.63 -12.27
C ASP A 142 -3.61 10.89 -12.55
N VAL A 143 -3.48 11.94 -11.74
CA VAL A 143 -4.12 13.24 -11.99
C VAL A 143 -3.61 13.85 -13.29
N THR A 144 -2.31 13.86 -13.52
CA THR A 144 -1.72 14.39 -14.76
C THR A 144 -2.19 13.60 -15.97
N TYR A 145 -2.18 12.28 -15.88
CA TYR A 145 -2.61 11.37 -16.93
C TYR A 145 -4.08 11.53 -17.31
N GLU A 146 -4.97 11.60 -16.32
CA GLU A 146 -6.40 11.79 -16.55
C GLU A 146 -6.76 13.21 -17.03
N SER A 147 -5.97 14.22 -16.65
CA SER A 147 -6.20 15.62 -17.03
C SER A 147 -5.54 16.02 -18.37
N MET A 148 -4.77 15.14 -19.01
CA MET A 148 -4.14 15.45 -20.30
C MET A 148 -5.19 15.77 -21.37
N PRO A 149 -5.03 16.89 -22.11
CA PRO A 149 -5.92 17.23 -23.21
C PRO A 149 -5.60 16.32 -24.42
N GLY A 150 -6.33 15.21 -24.50
CA GLY A 150 -6.17 14.22 -25.57
C GLY A 150 -6.16 12.79 -25.05
N GLY A 151 -6.36 11.84 -25.95
CA GLY A 151 -6.30 10.42 -25.64
C GLY A 151 -4.86 9.97 -25.38
N VAL A 152 -4.61 9.44 -24.18
CA VAL A 152 -3.32 8.83 -23.81
C VAL A 152 -3.55 7.34 -23.60
N VAL A 153 -2.75 6.53 -24.26
CA VAL A 153 -2.89 5.07 -24.25
C VAL A 153 -1.52 4.44 -23.98
N PHE A 154 -1.45 3.52 -23.03
CA PHE A 154 -0.30 2.67 -22.82
C PHE A 154 -0.52 1.31 -23.48
N VAL A 155 0.41 0.95 -24.34
CA VAL A 155 0.38 -0.28 -25.12
C VAL A 155 1.48 -1.20 -24.64
N VAL A 156 1.14 -2.47 -24.39
CA VAL A 156 2.13 -3.52 -24.18
C VAL A 156 2.40 -4.19 -25.52
N ILE A 157 3.67 -4.21 -25.91
CA ILE A 157 4.13 -4.82 -27.15
C ILE A 157 4.73 -6.18 -26.83
N GLY A 158 4.10 -7.23 -27.36
CA GLY A 158 4.62 -8.59 -27.32
C GLY A 158 5.37 -8.92 -28.64
N LYS A 159 5.92 -10.12 -28.71
CA LYS A 159 6.71 -10.57 -29.86
C LYS A 159 5.90 -10.55 -31.18
N ASP A 160 4.63 -10.93 -31.15
CA ASP A 160 3.77 -11.07 -32.30
C ASP A 160 2.46 -10.25 -32.20
N ASN A 161 2.25 -9.54 -31.10
CA ASN A 161 1.02 -8.79 -30.83
C ASN A 161 1.27 -7.58 -29.95
N PHE A 162 0.27 -6.71 -29.87
CA PHE A 162 0.21 -5.64 -28.89
C PHE A 162 -1.20 -5.57 -28.30
N TYR A 163 -1.31 -5.04 -27.08
CA TYR A 163 -2.62 -4.79 -26.46
C TYR A 163 -2.58 -3.52 -25.62
N ILE A 164 -3.72 -2.90 -25.47
CA ILE A 164 -3.91 -1.69 -24.67
C ILE A 164 -3.99 -2.09 -23.20
N ARG A 165 -3.02 -1.63 -22.40
CA ARG A 165 -2.96 -1.89 -20.96
C ARG A 165 -3.69 -0.84 -20.15
N GLU A 166 -3.50 0.42 -20.47
CA GLU A 166 -4.09 1.57 -19.79
C GLU A 166 -4.50 2.63 -20.81
N ALA A 167 -5.56 3.36 -20.51
CA ALA A 167 -6.02 4.50 -21.29
C ALA A 167 -6.69 5.51 -20.35
N ASN A 168 -6.49 6.82 -20.58
CA ASN A 168 -7.17 7.86 -19.79
C ASN A 168 -8.63 8.00 -20.20
N GLN A 169 -9.45 8.69 -19.38
CA GLN A 169 -10.89 8.85 -19.62
C GLN A 169 -11.19 9.49 -20.97
N TYR A 170 -10.35 10.47 -21.39
CA TYR A 170 -10.50 11.12 -22.68
C TYR A 170 -10.46 10.11 -23.86
N SER A 171 -9.64 9.07 -23.79
CA SER A 171 -9.55 8.03 -24.81
C SER A 171 -10.85 7.25 -24.95
N PHE A 172 -11.50 6.90 -23.82
CA PHE A 172 -12.80 6.20 -23.82
C PHE A 172 -13.91 7.09 -24.39
N ASP A 173 -13.97 8.35 -23.96
CA ASP A 173 -14.97 9.32 -24.39
C ASP A 173 -14.85 9.61 -25.89
N MET A 174 -13.64 9.80 -26.37
CA MET A 174 -13.35 10.05 -27.80
C MET A 174 -13.83 8.90 -28.70
N LEU A 175 -13.66 7.67 -28.25
CA LEU A 175 -14.02 6.47 -29.02
C LEU A 175 -15.46 6.02 -28.77
N GLY A 176 -16.10 6.54 -27.72
CA GLY A 176 -17.45 6.12 -27.32
C GLY A 176 -17.52 4.68 -26.82
N VAL A 177 -16.45 4.18 -26.18
CA VAL A 177 -16.32 2.77 -25.74
C VAL A 177 -16.14 2.68 -24.24
N GLY A 178 -16.60 1.56 -23.67
CA GLY A 178 -16.39 1.26 -22.28
C GLY A 178 -14.96 0.81 -21.96
N ARG A 179 -14.51 1.05 -20.73
CA ARG A 179 -13.16 0.68 -20.25
C ARG A 179 -12.87 -0.81 -20.48
N GLU A 180 -13.79 -1.69 -20.10
CA GLU A 180 -13.65 -3.14 -20.24
C GLU A 180 -13.56 -3.62 -21.69
N GLU A 181 -14.23 -2.89 -22.60
CA GLU A 181 -14.20 -3.20 -24.03
C GLU A 181 -12.87 -2.78 -24.69
N TYR A 182 -12.30 -1.67 -24.24
CA TYR A 182 -11.10 -1.08 -24.85
C TYR A 182 -9.82 -1.69 -24.31
N LEU A 183 -9.70 -1.91 -22.99
CA LEU A 183 -8.53 -2.50 -22.36
C LEU A 183 -8.38 -3.97 -22.79
N GLY A 184 -7.15 -4.38 -23.05
CA GLY A 184 -6.83 -5.71 -23.59
C GLY A 184 -7.08 -5.87 -25.08
N SER A 185 -7.71 -4.90 -25.75
CA SER A 185 -7.92 -4.96 -27.19
C SER A 185 -6.60 -4.77 -27.96
N SER A 186 -6.49 -5.46 -29.10
CA SER A 186 -5.33 -5.37 -29.98
C SER A 186 -5.76 -4.82 -31.33
N GLY A 187 -5.60 -3.51 -31.55
CA GLY A 187 -5.83 -2.89 -32.86
C GLY A 187 -7.29 -2.83 -33.35
N LYS A 188 -8.27 -3.25 -32.54
CA LYS A 188 -9.70 -3.22 -32.89
C LYS A 188 -10.20 -1.81 -33.28
N TYR A 189 -9.61 -0.78 -32.68
CA TYR A 189 -9.96 0.63 -32.87
C TYR A 189 -8.94 1.37 -33.75
N THR A 190 -8.09 0.65 -34.49
CA THR A 190 -7.12 1.20 -35.45
C THR A 190 -7.61 0.87 -36.84
N PHE A 191 -7.47 1.81 -37.78
CA PHE A 191 -7.78 1.52 -39.18
C PHE A 191 -6.90 0.38 -39.69
N PRO A 192 -7.47 -0.62 -40.39
CA PRO A 192 -6.71 -1.78 -40.88
C PRO A 192 -5.47 -1.44 -41.71
N GLU A 193 -5.51 -0.34 -42.44
CA GLU A 193 -4.38 0.16 -43.26
C GLU A 193 -3.21 0.73 -42.44
N ASP A 194 -3.47 1.12 -41.17
CA ASP A 194 -2.45 1.66 -40.27
C ASP A 194 -1.80 0.59 -39.39
N LEU A 195 -2.41 -0.56 -39.27
CA LEU A 195 -1.88 -1.67 -38.43
C LEU A 195 -0.47 -2.12 -38.86
N PRO A 196 -0.14 -2.27 -40.16
CA PRO A 196 1.23 -2.63 -40.59
C PRO A 196 2.26 -1.57 -40.18
N LYS A 197 1.94 -0.28 -40.40
CA LYS A 197 2.81 0.84 -40.04
C LYS A 197 3.10 0.91 -38.54
N LEU A 198 2.06 0.71 -37.72
CA LEU A 198 2.20 0.66 -36.28
C LEU A 198 3.11 -0.50 -35.84
N ARG A 199 2.94 -1.68 -36.43
CA ARG A 199 3.80 -2.83 -36.15
C ARG A 199 5.26 -2.58 -36.50
N GLU A 200 5.53 -2.03 -37.70
CA GLU A 200 6.90 -1.67 -38.08
C GLU A 200 7.53 -0.65 -37.12
N HIS A 201 6.78 0.36 -36.74
CA HIS A 201 7.26 1.39 -35.79
C HIS A 201 7.62 0.82 -34.41
N PHE A 202 6.82 -0.10 -33.90
CA PHE A 202 7.04 -0.69 -32.57
C PHE A 202 8.09 -1.82 -32.55
N VAL A 203 8.39 -2.47 -33.70
CA VAL A 203 9.40 -3.53 -33.75
C VAL A 203 10.82 -2.96 -33.94
N GLN A 204 10.95 -1.69 -34.36
CA GLN A 204 12.24 -1.02 -34.58
C GLN A 204 12.77 -0.30 -33.31
N GLN A 205 12.09 -0.33 -32.19
CA GLN A 205 12.55 0.19 -30.88
C GLN A 205 12.89 -0.94 -29.92
#